data_06a21a4692865e7cd992157842dfd892
#
_entry.id   06a21a4692865e7cd992157842dfd892
#
_cell.length_a   1.000
_cell.length_b   1.000
_cell.length_c   1.000
_cell.angle_alpha   90.00
_cell.angle_beta   90.00
_cell.angle_gamma   90.00
#
_symmetry.space_group_name_H-M   'P 1'
#
loop_
_entity.id
_entity.type
_entity.pdbx_description
1 polymer ?
#
loop_
_entity_poly.entity_id
_entity_poly.type
_entity_poly.pdbx_seq_one_letter_code
_entity_poly.pdbx_strand_id
1 'polypeptide(L)'
;MKKSNMFKIEEMNLYKTTDRFLNNYKHLKKSLKRAPTLEEISDIDQLHYNGIEAVNEAILKTKIKENNIVLDIGSGIGGPARYLANKTNSIIYAVELQK
;
A
#
# COMPACT_ATOMS: atom_id res chain seq x y z
N MET A 1 -9.14 -33.37 9.21
CA MET A 1 -9.22 -31.93 8.90
C MET A 1 -9.95 -31.76 7.57
N LYS A 2 -11.04 -31.05 7.58
CA LYS A 2 -11.83 -30.85 6.34
C LYS A 2 -11.18 -29.76 5.50
N LYS A 3 -10.55 -30.13 4.40
CA LYS A 3 -9.94 -29.19 3.45
C LYS A 3 -10.94 -28.20 2.85
N SER A 4 -12.25 -28.56 2.87
CA SER A 4 -13.33 -27.70 2.34
C SER A 4 -13.57 -26.40 3.11
N ASN A 5 -12.97 -26.23 4.30
CA ASN A 5 -13.10 -25.03 5.11
C ASN A 5 -11.89 -24.07 4.98
N MET A 6 -10.93 -24.42 4.14
CA MET A 6 -9.80 -23.53 3.88
C MET A 6 -10.13 -22.62 2.70
N PHE A 7 -10.35 -21.35 2.99
CA PHE A 7 -10.41 -20.33 1.92
C PHE A 7 -9.07 -20.22 1.24
N LYS A 8 -9.08 -20.30 -0.08
CA LYS A 8 -7.92 -19.87 -0.84
C LYS A 8 -7.87 -18.34 -0.79
N ILE A 9 -6.75 -17.82 -0.40
CA ILE A 9 -6.57 -16.36 -0.27
C ILE A 9 -6.87 -15.66 -1.60
N GLU A 10 -6.56 -16.32 -2.72
CA GLU A 10 -6.84 -15.81 -4.07
C GLU A 10 -8.34 -15.68 -4.38
N GLU A 11 -9.19 -16.41 -3.66
CA GLU A 11 -10.65 -16.38 -3.84
C GLU A 11 -11.31 -15.29 -2.98
N MET A 12 -10.56 -14.63 -2.11
CA MET A 12 -11.09 -13.56 -1.29
C MET A 12 -11.28 -12.27 -2.11
N ASN A 13 -12.43 -11.65 -1.95
CA ASN A 13 -12.78 -10.40 -2.68
C ASN A 13 -11.84 -9.21 -2.40
N LEU A 14 -10.95 -9.34 -1.44
CA LEU A 14 -9.99 -8.30 -1.05
C LEU A 14 -9.09 -7.84 -2.22
N TYR A 15 -8.86 -8.71 -3.19
CA TYR A 15 -7.92 -8.44 -4.29
C TYR A 15 -8.56 -7.83 -5.53
N LYS A 16 -9.87 -7.66 -5.58
CA LYS A 16 -10.54 -6.91 -6.65
C LYS A 16 -10.17 -5.44 -6.66
N THR A 17 -9.66 -4.92 -5.55
CA THR A 17 -9.21 -3.54 -5.42
C THR A 17 -7.93 -3.24 -6.18
N THR A 18 -7.11 -4.26 -6.50
CA THR A 18 -5.90 -4.07 -7.30
C THR A 18 -6.19 -3.68 -8.73
N ASP A 19 -7.24 -4.23 -9.35
CA ASP A 19 -7.68 -3.83 -10.69
C ASP A 19 -8.13 -2.37 -10.71
N ARG A 20 -8.82 -1.94 -9.68
CA ARG A 20 -9.22 -0.55 -9.51
C ARG A 20 -8.01 0.38 -9.43
N PHE A 21 -7.00 -0.01 -8.66
CA PHE A 21 -5.75 0.76 -8.60
C PHE A 21 -5.08 0.86 -9.96
N LEU A 22 -4.93 -0.26 -10.67
CA LEU A 22 -4.29 -0.29 -12.00
C LEU A 22 -5.03 0.62 -12.99
N ASN A 23 -6.35 0.60 -12.98
CA ASN A 23 -7.16 1.47 -13.82
C ASN A 23 -6.94 2.95 -13.47
N ASN A 24 -6.97 3.28 -12.19
CA ASN A 24 -6.71 4.64 -11.71
C ASN A 24 -5.30 5.11 -12.08
N TYR A 25 -4.31 4.24 -11.95
CA TYR A 25 -2.93 4.55 -12.33
C TYR A 25 -2.80 4.84 -13.84
N LYS A 26 -3.45 4.03 -14.68
CA LYS A 26 -3.45 4.24 -16.13
C LYS A 26 -4.10 5.57 -16.50
N HIS A 27 -5.21 5.92 -15.89
CA HIS A 27 -5.88 7.20 -16.09
C HIS A 27 -5.00 8.37 -15.67
N LEU A 28 -4.37 8.27 -14.50
CA LEU A 28 -3.47 9.30 -13.98
C LEU A 28 -2.29 9.51 -14.92
N LYS A 29 -1.62 8.44 -15.33
CA LYS A 29 -0.47 8.49 -16.24
C LYS A 29 -0.85 9.13 -17.58
N LYS A 30 -2.02 8.77 -18.13
CA LYS A 30 -2.52 9.33 -19.37
C LYS A 30 -2.81 10.84 -19.26
N SER A 31 -3.42 11.24 -18.14
CA SER A 31 -3.73 12.65 -17.85
C SER A 31 -2.46 13.49 -17.71
N LEU A 32 -1.46 12.98 -17.01
CA LEU A 32 -0.20 13.69 -16.77
C LEU A 32 0.75 13.68 -17.98
N LYS A 33 0.58 12.73 -18.89
CA LYS A 33 1.49 12.47 -20.03
C LYS A 33 2.93 12.19 -19.62
N ARG A 34 3.13 11.72 -18.39
CA ARG A 34 4.39 11.29 -17.80
C ARG A 34 4.13 10.28 -16.69
N ALA A 35 5.19 9.67 -16.16
CA ALA A 35 5.06 8.82 -14.98
C ALA A 35 4.65 9.66 -13.76
N PRO A 36 3.69 9.19 -12.95
CA PRO A 36 3.30 9.86 -11.71
C PRO A 36 4.43 9.85 -10.68
N THR A 37 4.48 10.88 -9.85
CA THR A 37 5.35 10.92 -8.66
C THR A 37 4.76 10.04 -7.55
N LEU A 38 5.56 9.74 -6.52
CA LEU A 38 5.07 9.01 -5.35
C LEU A 38 3.93 9.74 -4.65
N GLU A 39 3.97 11.06 -4.59
CA GLU A 39 2.91 11.85 -3.98
C GLU A 39 1.60 11.74 -4.77
N GLU A 40 1.68 11.82 -6.09
CA GLU A 40 0.51 11.67 -6.95
C GLU A 40 -0.08 10.24 -6.88
N ILE A 41 0.76 9.21 -6.80
CA ILE A 41 0.32 7.83 -6.65
C ILE A 41 -0.35 7.62 -5.28
N SER A 42 0.13 8.29 -4.24
CA SER A 42 -0.37 8.09 -2.87
C SER A 42 -1.85 8.45 -2.71
N ASP A 43 -2.40 9.23 -3.63
CA ASP A 43 -3.83 9.53 -3.64
C ASP A 43 -4.69 8.33 -4.08
N ILE A 44 -4.10 7.35 -4.77
CA ILE A 44 -4.83 6.22 -5.35
C ILE A 44 -4.37 4.84 -4.86
N ASP A 45 -3.24 4.74 -4.16
CA ASP A 45 -2.66 3.45 -3.77
C ASP A 45 -2.85 3.08 -2.30
N GLN A 46 -3.56 3.91 -1.54
CA GLN A 46 -3.88 3.63 -0.15
C GLN A 46 -5.19 2.83 -0.07
N LEU A 47 -5.09 1.52 -0.09
CA LEU A 47 -6.24 0.62 -0.16
C LEU A 47 -6.85 0.27 1.20
N HIS A 48 -6.26 0.77 2.28
CA HIS A 48 -6.75 0.60 3.65
C HIS A 48 -7.70 1.73 4.05
N TYR A 49 -8.26 1.60 5.25
CA TYR A 49 -9.17 2.58 5.80
C TYR A 49 -8.48 3.92 6.11
N ASN A 50 -9.14 5.03 5.84
CA ASN A 50 -8.66 6.40 6.07
C ASN A 50 -7.42 6.85 5.26
N GLY A 51 -6.98 6.07 4.30
CA GLY A 51 -5.95 6.49 3.34
C GLY A 51 -4.69 7.04 3.98
N ILE A 52 -4.15 8.11 3.40
CA ILE A 52 -2.90 8.76 3.84
C ILE A 52 -2.99 9.24 5.29
N GLU A 53 -4.16 9.70 5.74
CA GLU A 53 -4.34 10.21 7.10
C GLU A 53 -4.03 9.14 8.16
N ALA A 54 -4.42 7.89 7.91
CA ALA A 54 -4.11 6.79 8.82
C ALA A 54 -2.59 6.56 8.92
N VAL A 55 -1.88 6.64 7.82
CA VAL A 55 -0.41 6.50 7.81
C VAL A 55 0.26 7.67 8.54
N ASN A 56 -0.20 8.89 8.28
CA ASN A 56 0.30 10.08 8.97
C ASN A 56 0.09 9.98 10.49
N GLU A 57 -1.06 9.50 10.92
CA GLU A 57 -1.35 9.28 12.35
C GLU A 57 -0.41 8.22 12.95
N ALA A 58 -0.16 7.13 12.22
CA ALA A 58 0.78 6.11 12.64
C ALA A 58 2.20 6.67 12.79
N ILE A 59 2.65 7.52 11.86
CA ILE A 59 3.96 8.19 11.94
C ILE A 59 4.05 9.04 13.22
N LEU A 60 3.03 9.84 13.49
CA LEU A 60 3.00 10.70 14.67
C LEU A 60 3.03 9.90 15.98
N LYS A 61 2.25 8.82 16.06
CA LYS A 61 2.14 8.00 17.28
C LYS A 61 3.38 7.14 17.52
N THR A 62 4.00 6.61 16.48
CA THR A 62 5.17 5.74 16.61
C THR A 62 6.49 6.48 16.59
N LYS A 63 6.45 7.75 16.17
CA LYS A 63 7.65 8.59 16.05
C LYS A 63 8.73 7.99 15.13
N ILE A 64 8.28 7.31 14.08
CA ILE A 64 9.19 6.77 13.05
C ILE A 64 9.98 7.92 12.43
N LYS A 65 11.28 7.73 12.32
CA LYS A 65 12.20 8.75 11.79
C LYS A 65 13.22 8.10 10.86
N GLU A 66 14.04 8.94 10.25
CA GLU A 66 15.12 8.54 9.36
C GLU A 66 15.95 7.38 9.93
N ASN A 67 16.26 6.42 9.08
CA ASN A 67 17.03 5.22 9.39
C ASN A 67 16.37 4.23 10.36
N ASN A 68 15.15 4.48 10.85
CA ASN A 68 14.41 3.45 11.56
C ASN A 68 14.07 2.29 10.62
N ILE A 69 14.00 1.09 11.16
CA ILE A 69 13.62 -0.12 10.43
C ILE A 69 12.18 -0.46 10.79
N VAL A 70 11.34 -0.58 9.77
CA VAL A 70 9.90 -0.86 9.92
C VAL A 70 9.56 -2.12 9.14
N LEU A 71 8.76 -2.99 9.75
CA LEU A 71 8.20 -4.16 9.09
C LEU A 71 6.72 -3.92 8.82
N ASP A 72 6.35 -3.94 7.55
CA ASP A 72 4.95 -3.83 7.10
C ASP A 72 4.45 -5.21 6.69
N ILE A 73 3.61 -5.81 7.52
CA ILE A 73 3.02 -7.13 7.29
C ILE A 73 1.69 -6.97 6.57
N GLY A 74 1.51 -7.69 5.45
CA GLY A 74 0.32 -7.54 4.63
C GLY A 74 0.33 -6.24 3.84
N SER A 75 1.46 -5.94 3.22
CA SER A 75 1.71 -4.66 2.55
C SER A 75 0.85 -4.41 1.30
N GLY A 76 0.18 -5.43 0.78
CA GLY A 76 -0.63 -5.33 -0.42
C GLY A 76 0.19 -4.86 -1.61
N ILE A 77 -0.28 -3.83 -2.31
CA ILE A 77 0.46 -3.23 -3.44
C ILE A 77 1.58 -2.28 -2.99
N GLY A 78 1.79 -2.14 -1.69
CA GLY A 78 2.88 -1.37 -1.11
C GLY A 78 2.63 0.12 -0.96
N GLY A 79 1.39 0.59 -1.08
CA GLY A 79 1.04 2.00 -0.95
C GLY A 79 1.50 2.63 0.35
N PRO A 80 1.08 2.11 1.51
CA PRO A 80 1.54 2.63 2.80
C PRO A 80 3.04 2.56 2.99
N ALA A 81 3.68 1.47 2.56
CA ALA A 81 5.13 1.29 2.67
C ALA A 81 5.90 2.36 1.89
N ARG A 82 5.50 2.61 0.64
CA ARG A 82 6.12 3.66 -0.19
C ARG A 82 5.93 5.04 0.39
N TYR A 83 4.72 5.35 0.83
CA TYR A 83 4.41 6.63 1.45
C TYR A 83 5.22 6.85 2.73
N LEU A 84 5.26 5.83 3.59
CA LEU A 84 6.01 5.88 4.85
C LEU A 84 7.50 6.11 4.61
N ALA A 85 8.11 5.34 3.70
CA ALA A 85 9.51 5.49 3.35
C ALA A 85 9.82 6.89 2.80
N ASN A 86 8.96 7.41 1.94
CA ASN A 86 9.12 8.73 1.34
C ASN A 86 9.02 9.86 2.39
N LYS A 87 8.10 9.74 3.33
CA LYS A 87 7.87 10.77 4.36
C LYS A 87 8.89 10.77 5.48
N THR A 88 9.42 9.62 5.84
CA THR A 88 10.25 9.47 7.05
C THR A 88 11.71 9.13 6.76
N ASN A 89 12.04 8.76 5.52
CA ASN A 89 13.34 8.18 5.14
C ASN A 89 13.73 6.95 6.00
N SER A 90 12.73 6.24 6.52
CA SER A 90 12.93 4.98 7.22
C SER A 90 13.14 3.83 6.23
N ILE A 91 13.64 2.72 6.72
CA ILE A 91 13.85 1.49 5.94
C ILE A 91 12.62 0.61 6.15
N ILE A 92 11.88 0.32 5.08
CA ILE A 92 10.66 -0.47 5.18
C ILE A 92 10.87 -1.84 4.55
N TYR A 93 10.63 -2.87 5.36
CA TYR A 93 10.51 -4.24 4.87
C TYR A 93 9.03 -4.56 4.70
N ALA A 94 8.58 -4.65 3.47
CA ALA A 94 7.19 -4.92 3.14
C ALA A 94 7.01 -6.40 2.79
N VAL A 95 6.10 -7.07 3.48
CA VAL A 95 5.82 -8.50 3.31
C VAL A 95 4.39 -8.68 2.85
N GLU A 96 4.23 -9.40 1.75
CA GLU A 96 2.92 -9.71 1.17
C GLU A 96 2.86 -11.16 0.74
N LEU A 97 1.75 -11.82 1.03
CA LEU A 97 1.53 -13.22 0.70
C LEU A 97 1.22 -13.42 -0.79
N GLN A 98 0.55 -12.47 -1.41
CA GLN A 98 0.14 -12.55 -2.81
C GLN A 98 1.10 -11.77 -3.71
N LYS A 99 1.44 -12.41 -4.82
CA LYS A 99 2.32 -11.81 -5.83
C LYS A 99 1.56 -10.91 -6.81
#